data_0e4b1f8a3290a8ac29bb4e741ceceafe
#
_entry.id   0e4b1f8a3290a8ac29bb4e741ceceafe
#
_cell.length_a   1.000
_cell.length_b   1.000
_cell.length_c   1.000
_cell.angle_alpha   90.00
_cell.angle_beta   90.00
_cell.angle_gamma   90.00
#
_symmetry.space_group_name_H-M   'P 1'
#
loop_
_entity.id
_entity.type
_entity.pdbx_description
1 polymer ?
#
loop_
_entity_poly.entity_id
_entity_poly.type
_entity_poly.pdbx_seq_one_letter_code
_entity_poly.pdbx_strand_id
1 'polypeptide(L)'
;MVIVLRFIPRNINAAAKAKELELQRSRLEAEKNMVEAELKDSRISIMLSQIQPHFIYNTLGTIERMCLKDPQKAFELVRNFSLYLRGNFSELDSVTPIRFAEELKHVEYYINIEKVRFPDMSIEYDVEATEFVLPALSVQPLVENAIKHGLMRLEMGGTVKIHSYETPTHFCVEVKDDGVGFDTDAPIDEKTHVGLRNIRGRLKAMVDGKLILESKTGAGTKAVIMIPKEVTV
;
A
#
# COMPACT_ATOMS: atom_id res chain seq x y z
N MET A 1 -44.68 -63.08 -7.05
CA MET A 1 -43.85 -62.77 -5.86
C MET A 1 -42.36 -62.64 -6.21
N VAL A 2 -42.01 -62.22 -7.43
CA VAL A 2 -40.58 -62.10 -7.87
C VAL A 2 -40.14 -60.66 -8.14
N ILE A 3 -41.06 -59.68 -8.16
CA ILE A 3 -40.76 -58.26 -8.53
C ILE A 3 -40.24 -57.46 -7.32
N VAL A 4 -40.58 -57.78 -6.09
CA VAL A 4 -40.22 -57.02 -4.89
C VAL A 4 -38.73 -57.17 -4.51
N LEU A 5 -38.11 -58.32 -4.79
CA LEU A 5 -36.71 -58.58 -4.41
C LEU A 5 -35.68 -57.88 -5.28
N ARG A 6 -36.03 -57.32 -6.46
CA ARG A 6 -35.10 -56.58 -7.32
C ARG A 6 -35.04 -55.08 -7.04
N PHE A 7 -35.99 -54.51 -6.31
CA PHE A 7 -36.04 -53.08 -6.00
C PHE A 7 -35.29 -52.72 -4.71
N ILE A 8 -35.21 -53.63 -3.75
CA ILE A 8 -34.53 -53.39 -2.46
C ILE A 8 -33.02 -53.11 -2.59
N PRO A 9 -32.20 -53.91 -3.34
CA PRO A 9 -30.76 -53.65 -3.46
C PRO A 9 -30.42 -52.38 -4.24
N ARG A 10 -31.27 -51.93 -5.19
CA ARG A 10 -31.07 -50.68 -5.93
C ARG A 10 -31.29 -49.45 -5.05
N ASN A 11 -32.25 -49.44 -4.17
CA ASN A 11 -32.53 -48.33 -3.26
C ASN A 11 -31.44 -48.22 -2.16
N ILE A 12 -30.95 -49.32 -1.65
CA ILE A 12 -29.88 -49.34 -0.65
C ILE A 12 -28.58 -48.77 -1.25
N ASN A 13 -28.21 -49.16 -2.49
CA ASN A 13 -27.05 -48.64 -3.19
C ASN A 13 -27.20 -47.14 -3.54
N ALA A 14 -28.39 -46.68 -3.91
CA ALA A 14 -28.65 -45.24 -4.16
C ALA A 14 -28.52 -44.40 -2.90
N ALA A 15 -29.08 -44.88 -1.76
CA ALA A 15 -28.99 -44.19 -0.47
C ALA A 15 -27.52 -44.17 0.05
N ALA A 16 -26.76 -45.27 -0.10
CA ALA A 16 -25.37 -45.30 0.29
C ALA A 16 -24.52 -44.33 -0.54
N LYS A 17 -24.74 -44.27 -1.87
CA LYS A 17 -24.07 -43.33 -2.77
C LYS A 17 -24.44 -41.87 -2.49
N ALA A 18 -25.69 -41.58 -2.14
CA ALA A 18 -26.13 -40.25 -1.75
C ALA A 18 -25.41 -39.79 -0.46
N LYS A 19 -25.32 -40.67 0.55
CA LYS A 19 -24.62 -40.39 1.80
C LYS A 19 -23.09 -40.18 1.62
N GLU A 20 -22.49 -40.96 0.72
CA GLU A 20 -21.07 -40.81 0.37
C GLU A 20 -20.82 -39.46 -0.32
N LEU A 21 -21.70 -39.07 -1.25
CA LEU A 21 -21.62 -37.77 -1.92
C LEU A 21 -21.81 -36.59 -0.97
N GLU A 22 -22.74 -36.72 0.00
CA GLU A 22 -22.97 -35.71 1.05
C GLU A 22 -21.74 -35.57 1.95
N LEU A 23 -21.10 -36.69 2.33
CA LEU A 23 -19.87 -36.69 3.11
C LEU A 23 -18.71 -36.05 2.33
N GLN A 24 -18.59 -36.35 1.04
CA GLN A 24 -17.58 -35.72 0.17
C GLN A 24 -17.81 -34.21 0.06
N ARG A 25 -19.06 -33.78 -0.12
CA ARG A 25 -19.40 -32.34 -0.15
C ARG A 25 -19.03 -31.64 1.16
N SER A 26 -19.39 -32.23 2.30
CA SER A 26 -19.07 -31.68 3.62
C SER A 26 -17.56 -31.58 3.86
N ARG A 27 -16.77 -32.58 3.39
CA ARG A 27 -15.30 -32.53 3.47
C ARG A 27 -14.71 -31.42 2.60
N LEU A 28 -15.17 -31.31 1.34
CA LEU A 28 -14.73 -30.25 0.43
C LEU A 28 -15.09 -28.85 0.95
N GLU A 29 -16.24 -28.70 1.58
CA GLU A 29 -16.67 -27.44 2.17
C GLU A 29 -15.83 -27.07 3.41
N ALA A 30 -15.48 -28.04 4.24
CA ALA A 30 -14.58 -27.87 5.37
C ALA A 30 -13.15 -27.50 4.91
N GLU A 31 -12.63 -28.19 3.89
CA GLU A 31 -11.32 -27.91 3.29
C GLU A 31 -11.27 -26.51 2.66
N LYS A 32 -12.33 -26.12 1.91
CA LYS A 32 -12.47 -24.78 1.36
C LYS A 32 -12.44 -23.71 2.46
N ASN A 33 -13.23 -23.89 3.51
CA ASN A 33 -13.29 -22.95 4.63
C ASN A 33 -11.92 -22.83 5.34
N MET A 34 -11.18 -23.92 5.46
CA MET A 34 -9.86 -23.93 6.07
C MET A 34 -8.84 -23.16 5.21
N VAL A 35 -8.83 -23.40 3.89
CA VAL A 35 -7.97 -22.67 2.95
C VAL A 35 -8.32 -21.18 2.90
N GLU A 36 -9.61 -20.83 2.94
CA GLU A 36 -10.06 -19.43 3.00
C GLU A 36 -9.61 -18.74 4.31
N ALA A 37 -9.62 -19.44 5.44
CA ALA A 37 -9.14 -18.92 6.72
C ALA A 37 -7.61 -18.72 6.67
N GLU A 38 -6.83 -19.70 6.21
CA GLU A 38 -5.38 -19.59 6.05
C GLU A 38 -4.99 -18.44 5.09
N LEU A 39 -5.74 -18.27 4.00
CA LEU A 39 -5.53 -17.16 3.07
C LEU A 39 -5.78 -15.81 3.72
N LYS A 40 -6.84 -15.68 4.56
CA LYS A 40 -7.11 -14.46 5.33
C LYS A 40 -6.00 -14.18 6.34
N ASP A 41 -5.55 -15.16 7.08
CA ASP A 41 -4.46 -14.99 8.06
C ASP A 41 -3.14 -14.61 7.39
N SER A 42 -2.83 -15.23 6.24
CA SER A 42 -1.66 -14.88 5.43
C SER A 42 -1.75 -13.45 4.91
N ARG A 43 -2.93 -13.00 4.41
CA ARG A 43 -3.16 -11.64 3.96
C ARG A 43 -2.97 -10.64 5.10
N ILE A 44 -3.56 -10.89 6.28
CA ILE A 44 -3.39 -10.05 7.48
C ILE A 44 -1.91 -9.96 7.86
N SER A 45 -1.18 -11.06 7.83
CA SER A 45 0.26 -11.07 8.13
C SER A 45 1.06 -10.23 7.13
N ILE A 46 0.77 -10.34 5.84
CA ILE A 46 1.38 -9.52 4.78
C ILE A 46 1.03 -8.05 4.98
N MET A 47 -0.23 -7.72 5.25
CA MET A 47 -0.70 -6.36 5.54
C MET A 47 0.04 -5.74 6.73
N LEU A 48 0.14 -6.46 7.85
CA LEU A 48 0.85 -6.00 9.03
C LEU A 48 2.36 -5.82 8.78
N SER A 49 2.95 -6.63 7.89
CA SER A 49 4.36 -6.48 7.52
C SER A 49 4.63 -5.26 6.63
N GLN A 50 3.63 -4.82 5.86
CA GLN A 50 3.73 -3.64 4.98
C GLN A 50 3.55 -2.33 5.76
N ILE A 51 2.74 -2.33 6.83
CA ILE A 51 2.71 -1.22 7.77
C ILE A 51 3.94 -1.36 8.66
N GLN A 52 4.88 -0.45 8.53
CA GLN A 52 6.13 -0.49 9.31
C GLN A 52 5.81 -0.46 10.81
N PRO A 53 6.09 -1.53 11.59
CA PRO A 53 5.74 -1.58 13.03
C PRO A 53 6.34 -0.41 13.81
N HIS A 54 7.54 0.01 13.44
CA HIS A 54 8.21 1.15 14.03
C HIS A 54 7.46 2.47 13.85
N PHE A 55 6.79 2.69 12.70
CA PHE A 55 5.94 3.86 12.50
C PHE A 55 4.75 3.87 13.45
N ILE A 56 4.08 2.71 13.62
CA ILE A 56 2.95 2.57 14.55
C ILE A 56 3.40 2.93 15.98
N TYR A 57 4.47 2.30 16.50
CA TYR A 57 4.96 2.56 17.84
C TYR A 57 5.38 4.02 18.05
N ASN A 58 6.07 4.61 17.10
CA ASN A 58 6.48 6.01 17.16
C ASN A 58 5.30 6.98 17.16
N THR A 59 4.27 6.70 16.35
CA THR A 59 3.07 7.51 16.29
C THR A 59 2.28 7.44 17.59
N LEU A 60 2.09 6.23 18.16
CA LEU A 60 1.43 6.05 19.46
C LEU A 60 2.19 6.76 20.59
N GLY A 61 3.51 6.64 20.64
CA GLY A 61 4.33 7.36 21.64
C GLY A 61 4.31 8.89 21.45
N THR A 62 4.11 9.36 20.22
CA THR A 62 3.92 10.80 19.96
C THR A 62 2.55 11.27 20.43
N ILE A 63 1.50 10.50 20.17
CA ILE A 63 0.14 10.76 20.65
C ILE A 63 0.14 10.82 22.20
N GLU A 64 0.75 9.84 22.87
CA GLU A 64 0.87 9.80 24.33
C GLU A 64 1.49 11.10 24.88
N ARG A 65 2.62 11.53 24.33
CA ARG A 65 3.27 12.79 24.74
C ARG A 65 2.38 14.02 24.49
N MET A 66 1.65 14.04 23.37
CA MET A 66 0.77 15.16 23.01
C MET A 66 -0.48 15.20 23.89
N CYS A 67 -0.98 14.08 24.40
CA CYS A 67 -2.11 14.08 25.32
C CYS A 67 -1.88 14.97 26.55
N LEU A 68 -0.64 15.07 27.02
CA LEU A 68 -0.28 15.92 28.17
C LEU A 68 0.13 17.35 27.77
N LYS A 69 0.73 17.50 26.58
CA LYS A 69 1.33 18.77 26.13
C LYS A 69 0.32 19.63 25.34
N ASP A 70 -0.41 19.01 24.43
CA ASP A 70 -1.34 19.65 23.50
C ASP A 70 -2.44 18.62 23.11
N PRO A 71 -3.52 18.51 23.92
CA PRO A 71 -4.59 17.54 23.68
C PRO A 71 -5.28 17.71 22.31
N GLN A 72 -5.36 18.95 21.79
CA GLN A 72 -5.95 19.21 20.48
C GLN A 72 -5.09 18.57 19.38
N LYS A 73 -3.79 18.73 19.46
CA LYS A 73 -2.83 18.12 18.53
C LYS A 73 -2.80 16.59 18.65
N ALA A 74 -2.98 16.07 19.87
CA ALA A 74 -3.14 14.62 20.08
C ALA A 74 -4.39 14.08 19.36
N PHE A 75 -5.53 14.80 19.43
CA PHE A 75 -6.75 14.44 18.72
C PHE A 75 -6.54 14.42 17.20
N GLU A 76 -5.89 15.45 16.65
CA GLU A 76 -5.58 15.54 15.22
C GLU A 76 -4.66 14.38 14.77
N LEU A 77 -3.67 14.02 15.59
CA LEU A 77 -2.80 12.87 15.34
C LEU A 77 -3.56 11.56 15.32
N VAL A 78 -4.44 11.31 16.30
CA VAL A 78 -5.29 10.10 16.32
C VAL A 78 -6.15 10.02 15.07
N ARG A 79 -6.76 11.16 14.66
CA ARG A 79 -7.58 11.23 13.46
C ARG A 79 -6.77 10.91 12.19
N ASN A 80 -5.62 11.56 11.98
CA ASN A 80 -4.76 11.32 10.82
C ASN A 80 -4.25 9.89 10.81
N PHE A 81 -3.85 9.35 11.97
CA PHE A 81 -3.38 7.98 12.09
C PHE A 81 -4.47 6.95 11.77
N SER A 82 -5.69 7.18 12.23
CA SER A 82 -6.85 6.32 11.89
C SER A 82 -7.16 6.33 10.40
N LEU A 83 -7.09 7.51 9.74
CA LEU A 83 -7.31 7.65 8.30
C LEU A 83 -6.18 7.01 7.49
N TYR A 84 -4.93 7.20 7.90
CA TYR A 84 -3.75 6.55 7.31
C TYR A 84 -3.86 5.02 7.37
N LEU A 85 -4.18 4.46 8.55
CA LEU A 85 -4.35 3.01 8.69
C LEU A 85 -5.50 2.49 7.82
N ARG A 86 -6.64 3.17 7.83
CA ARG A 86 -7.80 2.78 7.02
C ARG A 86 -7.47 2.75 5.53
N GLY A 87 -6.79 3.79 5.01
CA GLY A 87 -6.35 3.84 3.62
C GLY A 87 -5.43 2.67 3.28
N ASN A 88 -4.38 2.45 4.06
CA ASN A 88 -3.47 1.33 3.82
C ASN A 88 -4.18 -0.03 3.83
N PHE A 89 -5.15 -0.26 4.74
CA PHE A 89 -5.89 -1.52 4.79
C PHE A 89 -6.88 -1.70 3.63
N SER A 90 -7.58 -0.66 3.21
CA SER A 90 -8.57 -0.76 2.13
C SER A 90 -7.95 -0.91 0.75
N GLU A 91 -6.74 -0.39 0.56
CA GLU A 91 -6.09 -0.32 -0.75
C GLU A 91 -5.16 -1.48 -1.05
N LEU A 92 -4.76 -2.27 -0.03
CA LEU A 92 -3.95 -3.47 -0.22
C LEU A 92 -4.67 -4.57 -1.03
N ASP A 93 -5.99 -4.61 -0.95
CA ASP A 93 -6.83 -5.55 -1.73
C ASP A 93 -7.35 -4.93 -3.04
N SER A 94 -7.07 -3.64 -3.30
CA SER A 94 -7.57 -2.97 -4.50
C SER A 94 -6.78 -3.42 -5.74
N VAL A 95 -7.49 -4.09 -6.64
CA VAL A 95 -6.98 -4.47 -7.98
C VAL A 95 -7.23 -3.35 -9.00
N THR A 96 -7.95 -2.30 -8.60
CA THR A 96 -8.33 -1.19 -9.47
C THR A 96 -7.50 0.05 -9.15
N PRO A 97 -7.08 0.82 -10.18
CA PRO A 97 -6.46 2.12 -9.96
C PRO A 97 -7.40 3.08 -9.24
N ILE A 98 -6.83 3.96 -8.41
CA ILE A 98 -7.54 5.04 -7.70
C ILE A 98 -7.22 6.39 -8.32
N ARG A 99 -8.02 7.41 -8.02
CA ARG A 99 -7.73 8.79 -8.44
C ARG A 99 -6.51 9.33 -7.72
N PHE A 100 -5.67 10.09 -8.42
CA PHE A 100 -4.49 10.72 -7.82
C PHE A 100 -4.86 11.60 -6.62
N ALA A 101 -6.00 12.31 -6.67
CA ALA A 101 -6.48 13.10 -5.55
C ALA A 101 -6.76 12.28 -4.28
N GLU A 102 -7.13 11.01 -4.40
CA GLU A 102 -7.31 10.09 -3.26
C GLU A 102 -5.96 9.63 -2.70
N GLU A 103 -5.04 9.23 -3.57
CA GLU A 103 -3.67 8.90 -3.17
C GLU A 103 -2.98 10.08 -2.47
N LEU A 104 -3.15 11.31 -2.97
CA LEU A 104 -2.57 12.51 -2.37
C LEU A 104 -3.10 12.76 -0.95
N LYS A 105 -4.39 12.52 -0.69
CA LYS A 105 -4.95 12.62 0.67
C LYS A 105 -4.31 11.60 1.63
N HIS A 106 -4.01 10.40 1.18
CA HIS A 106 -3.32 9.39 1.99
C HIS A 106 -1.89 9.82 2.32
N VAL A 107 -1.20 10.40 1.34
CA VAL A 107 0.11 11.02 1.53
C VAL A 107 0.04 12.15 2.57
N GLU A 108 -0.98 13.01 2.51
CA GLU A 108 -1.19 14.10 3.47
C GLU A 108 -1.38 13.59 4.90
N TYR A 109 -2.15 12.50 5.12
CA TYR A 109 -2.30 11.92 6.46
C TYR A 109 -0.96 11.47 7.04
N TYR A 110 -0.14 10.80 6.26
CA TYR A 110 1.21 10.40 6.65
C TYR A 110 2.09 11.61 6.99
N ILE A 111 2.13 12.61 6.11
CA ILE A 111 2.91 13.84 6.29
C ILE A 111 2.49 14.58 7.56
N ASN A 112 1.20 14.71 7.83
CA ASN A 112 0.68 15.38 9.02
C ASN A 112 1.11 14.69 10.31
N ILE A 113 1.27 13.37 10.31
CA ILE A 113 1.80 12.61 11.44
C ILE A 113 3.30 12.89 11.62
N GLU A 114 4.07 12.81 10.52
CA GLU A 114 5.53 13.01 10.58
C GLU A 114 5.93 14.44 10.91
N LYS A 115 5.17 15.45 10.47
CA LYS A 115 5.40 16.87 10.83
C LYS A 115 5.36 17.15 12.33
N VAL A 116 4.59 16.39 13.10
CA VAL A 116 4.58 16.54 14.57
C VAL A 116 5.84 15.98 15.20
N ARG A 117 6.43 14.97 14.57
CA ARG A 117 7.68 14.32 15.01
C ARG A 117 8.92 15.09 14.54
N PHE A 118 8.84 15.67 13.36
CA PHE A 118 9.92 16.37 12.68
C PHE A 118 9.44 17.77 12.24
N PRO A 119 9.36 18.72 13.17
CA PRO A 119 8.81 20.05 12.91
C PRO A 119 9.63 20.88 11.91
N ASP A 120 10.93 20.58 11.79
CA ASP A 120 11.86 21.28 10.89
C ASP A 120 11.78 20.77 9.43
N MET A 121 10.91 19.79 9.16
CA MET A 121 10.65 19.27 7.82
C MET A 121 9.71 20.21 7.06
N SER A 122 10.08 20.58 5.84
CA SER A 122 9.26 21.32 4.89
C SER A 122 8.65 20.40 3.83
N ILE A 123 7.38 20.63 3.50
CA ILE A 123 6.70 19.94 2.40
C ILE A 123 6.11 20.99 1.46
N GLU A 124 6.49 20.90 0.21
CA GLU A 124 5.98 21.74 -0.87
C GLU A 124 5.07 20.95 -1.80
N TYR A 125 3.91 21.52 -2.10
CA TYR A 125 2.95 20.94 -3.04
C TYR A 125 2.84 21.85 -4.27
N ASP A 126 3.04 21.26 -5.44
CA ASP A 126 2.93 21.91 -6.73
C ASP A 126 2.05 21.00 -7.63
N VAL A 127 0.74 21.08 -7.41
CA VAL A 127 -0.23 20.12 -7.96
C VAL A 127 -0.96 20.78 -9.12
N GLU A 128 -0.48 20.56 -10.36
CA GLU A 128 -1.07 21.08 -11.59
C GLU A 128 -2.05 20.10 -12.24
N ALA A 129 -1.76 18.79 -12.17
CA ALA A 129 -2.58 17.72 -12.74
C ALA A 129 -3.19 16.84 -11.66
N THR A 130 -4.52 16.62 -11.70
CA THR A 130 -5.26 15.78 -10.71
C THR A 130 -6.14 14.71 -11.36
N GLU A 131 -6.53 14.89 -12.62
CA GLU A 131 -7.55 14.10 -13.29
C GLU A 131 -6.97 12.86 -13.99
N PHE A 132 -6.30 12.00 -13.21
CA PHE A 132 -5.80 10.72 -13.68
C PHE A 132 -5.84 9.68 -12.57
N VAL A 133 -5.65 8.42 -12.94
CA VAL A 133 -5.66 7.28 -12.02
C VAL A 133 -4.30 6.61 -11.97
N LEU A 134 -3.97 6.02 -10.81
CA LEU A 134 -2.75 5.26 -10.59
C LEU A 134 -3.03 4.11 -9.60
N PRO A 135 -2.17 3.08 -9.55
CA PRO A 135 -2.29 2.07 -8.51
C PRO A 135 -2.17 2.70 -7.13
N ALA A 136 -3.04 2.33 -6.22
CA ALA A 136 -2.97 2.76 -4.83
C ALA A 136 -1.59 2.51 -4.21
N LEU A 137 -1.19 3.33 -3.23
CA LEU A 137 0.12 3.23 -2.57
C LEU A 137 1.31 3.28 -3.56
N SER A 138 1.22 4.15 -4.58
CA SER A 138 2.32 4.39 -5.53
C SER A 138 3.15 5.60 -5.14
N VAL A 139 2.52 6.69 -4.67
CA VAL A 139 3.19 7.93 -4.27
C VAL A 139 3.60 7.90 -2.80
N GLN A 140 2.74 7.37 -1.92
CA GLN A 140 3.00 7.32 -0.48
C GLN A 140 4.36 6.71 -0.13
N PRO A 141 4.78 5.53 -0.65
CA PRO A 141 6.08 4.97 -0.30
C PRO A 141 7.27 5.81 -0.83
N LEU A 142 7.08 6.60 -1.88
CA LEU A 142 8.13 7.51 -2.36
C LEU A 142 8.32 8.67 -1.38
N VAL A 143 7.23 9.24 -0.88
CA VAL A 143 7.27 10.28 0.16
C VAL A 143 7.81 9.73 1.48
N GLU A 144 7.42 8.51 1.86
CA GLU A 144 7.98 7.83 3.03
C GLU A 144 9.50 7.68 2.92
N ASN A 145 10.00 7.26 1.74
CA ASN A 145 11.43 7.11 1.50
C ASN A 145 12.16 8.46 1.55
N ALA A 146 11.59 9.49 0.92
CA ALA A 146 12.13 10.85 0.95
C ALA A 146 12.29 11.35 2.39
N ILE A 147 11.27 11.21 3.23
CA ILE A 147 11.32 11.64 4.62
C ILE A 147 12.31 10.78 5.42
N LYS A 148 12.20 9.45 5.39
CA LYS A 148 12.99 8.54 6.25
C LYS A 148 14.45 8.44 5.85
N HIS A 149 14.69 8.31 4.56
CA HIS A 149 16.04 8.04 4.04
C HIS A 149 16.72 9.30 3.55
N GLY A 150 15.95 10.30 3.11
CA GLY A 150 16.44 11.61 2.73
C GLY A 150 16.62 12.53 3.93
N LEU A 151 15.52 13.00 4.51
CA LEU A 151 15.52 14.12 5.46
C LEU A 151 15.93 13.74 6.89
N MET A 152 15.48 12.61 7.44
CA MET A 152 15.77 12.23 8.84
C MET A 152 17.27 12.04 9.15
N ARG A 153 18.11 12.03 8.14
CA ARG A 153 19.57 11.98 8.28
C ARG A 153 20.24 13.34 8.24
N LEU A 154 19.46 14.42 8.04
CA LEU A 154 19.92 15.79 8.04
C LEU A 154 19.73 16.38 9.45
N GLU A 155 20.73 17.08 9.98
CA GLU A 155 20.66 17.74 11.30
C GLU A 155 19.74 18.96 11.30
N MET A 156 19.59 19.63 10.17
CA MET A 156 18.85 20.89 10.03
C MET A 156 17.49 20.74 9.34
N GLY A 157 16.95 19.52 9.24
CA GLY A 157 15.73 19.28 8.45
C GLY A 157 15.99 19.32 6.94
N GLY A 158 14.91 19.38 6.16
CA GLY A 158 14.97 19.45 4.70
C GLY A 158 13.59 19.56 4.10
N THR A 159 13.54 19.52 2.77
CA THR A 159 12.33 19.75 1.98
C THR A 159 11.99 18.54 1.12
N VAL A 160 10.71 18.12 1.14
CA VAL A 160 10.16 17.22 0.13
C VAL A 160 9.20 18.01 -0.73
N LYS A 161 9.43 18.02 -2.04
CA LYS A 161 8.51 18.60 -3.02
C LYS A 161 7.72 17.48 -3.71
N ILE A 162 6.40 17.64 -3.74
CA ILE A 162 5.46 16.77 -4.48
C ILE A 162 4.92 17.62 -5.63
N HIS A 163 5.25 17.24 -6.85
CA HIS A 163 4.85 17.96 -8.06
C HIS A 163 4.08 17.02 -8.99
N SER A 164 2.88 17.42 -9.41
CA SER A 164 2.13 16.72 -10.46
C SER A 164 1.91 17.62 -11.66
N TYR A 165 2.20 17.11 -12.85
CA TYR A 165 2.12 17.86 -14.09
C TYR A 165 1.77 16.97 -15.28
N GLU A 166 1.45 17.60 -16.40
CA GLU A 166 1.18 16.92 -17.66
C GLU A 166 2.28 17.18 -18.68
N THR A 167 2.56 16.14 -19.47
CA THR A 167 3.29 16.24 -20.73
C THR A 167 2.31 15.93 -21.89
N PRO A 168 2.69 16.13 -23.15
CA PRO A 168 1.84 15.74 -24.28
C PRO A 168 1.38 14.28 -24.24
N THR A 169 2.17 13.37 -23.64
CA THR A 169 1.94 11.91 -23.67
C THR A 169 1.70 11.28 -22.30
N HIS A 170 2.02 11.96 -21.20
CA HIS A 170 1.96 11.37 -19.86
C HIS A 170 1.41 12.34 -18.82
N PHE A 171 0.75 11.80 -17.80
CA PHE A 171 0.63 12.40 -16.48
C PHE A 171 1.85 12.02 -15.66
N CYS A 172 2.40 12.97 -14.91
CA CYS A 172 3.63 12.77 -14.15
C CYS A 172 3.40 13.15 -12.68
N VAL A 173 3.94 12.35 -11.75
CA VAL A 173 4.05 12.69 -10.33
C VAL A 173 5.51 12.60 -9.94
N GLU A 174 6.08 13.72 -9.54
CA GLU A 174 7.46 13.85 -9.06
C GLU A 174 7.45 13.99 -7.54
N VAL A 175 8.25 13.17 -6.86
CA VAL A 175 8.61 13.34 -5.44
C VAL A 175 10.10 13.59 -5.39
N LYS A 176 10.49 14.78 -4.90
CA LYS A 176 11.88 15.20 -4.81
C LYS A 176 12.21 15.61 -3.39
N ASP A 177 13.32 15.11 -2.85
CA ASP A 177 13.90 15.56 -1.58
C ASP A 177 15.28 16.20 -1.81
N ASP A 178 15.69 17.06 -0.88
CA ASP A 178 17.01 17.64 -0.77
C ASP A 178 17.88 16.93 0.28
N GLY A 179 17.55 15.67 0.57
CA GLY A 179 18.17 14.85 1.58
C GLY A 179 19.59 14.36 1.23
N VAL A 180 20.03 13.34 1.96
CA VAL A 180 21.41 12.79 1.80
C VAL A 180 21.62 12.09 0.46
N GLY A 181 20.57 11.68 -0.26
CA GLY A 181 20.67 10.92 -1.49
C GLY A 181 21.43 9.59 -1.31
N PHE A 182 21.63 8.89 -2.43
CA PHE A 182 22.40 7.65 -2.50
C PHE A 182 22.97 7.44 -3.89
N ASP A 183 23.95 6.55 -4.00
CA ASP A 183 24.55 6.17 -5.27
C ASP A 183 23.65 5.13 -5.97
N THR A 184 23.10 5.46 -7.13
CA THR A 184 22.25 4.60 -7.94
C THR A 184 23.02 3.50 -8.68
N ASP A 185 24.35 3.65 -8.83
CA ASP A 185 25.21 2.67 -9.50
C ASP A 185 25.79 1.65 -8.52
N ALA A 186 25.64 1.86 -7.21
CA ALA A 186 26.05 0.91 -6.20
C ALA A 186 25.22 -0.40 -6.31
N PRO A 187 25.82 -1.58 -6.00
CA PRO A 187 25.08 -2.83 -5.98
C PRO A 187 23.83 -2.72 -5.11
N ILE A 188 22.67 -2.88 -5.75
CA ILE A 188 21.37 -2.75 -5.09
C ILE A 188 21.22 -3.92 -4.11
N ASP A 189 21.20 -3.65 -2.80
CA ASP A 189 20.76 -4.64 -1.83
C ASP A 189 19.27 -4.96 -2.11
N GLU A 190 19.01 -6.18 -2.56
CA GLU A 190 17.66 -6.65 -2.94
C GLU A 190 16.64 -6.44 -1.84
N LYS A 191 17.04 -6.45 -0.56
CA LYS A 191 16.15 -6.25 0.59
C LYS A 191 15.69 -4.78 0.73
N THR A 192 16.53 -3.83 0.37
CA THR A 192 16.27 -2.40 0.56
C THR A 192 15.31 -1.84 -0.50
N HIS A 193 15.17 -2.49 -1.66
CA HIS A 193 14.40 -1.97 -2.81
C HIS A 193 13.12 -2.76 -3.12
N VAL A 194 12.66 -3.62 -2.22
CA VAL A 194 11.40 -4.38 -2.40
C VAL A 194 10.21 -3.45 -2.66
N GLY A 195 10.13 -2.34 -1.94
CA GLY A 195 9.05 -1.34 -2.11
C GLY A 195 9.03 -0.74 -3.51
N LEU A 196 10.17 -0.26 -4.01
CA LEU A 196 10.28 0.35 -5.35
C LEU A 196 10.01 -0.66 -6.47
N ARG A 197 10.44 -1.92 -6.31
CA ARG A 197 10.14 -3.00 -7.25
C ARG A 197 8.65 -3.28 -7.32
N ASN A 198 7.97 -3.31 -6.19
CA ASN A 198 6.52 -3.52 -6.11
C ASN A 198 5.76 -2.38 -6.79
N ILE A 199 6.18 -1.12 -6.57
CA ILE A 199 5.59 0.05 -7.26
C ILE A 199 5.77 -0.09 -8.77
N ARG A 200 6.97 -0.38 -9.26
CA ARG A 200 7.24 -0.58 -10.70
C ARG A 200 6.37 -1.67 -11.31
N GLY A 201 6.23 -2.81 -10.61
CA GLY A 201 5.40 -3.93 -11.05
C GLY A 201 3.93 -3.55 -11.17
N ARG A 202 3.37 -2.86 -10.18
CA ARG A 202 1.97 -2.41 -10.19
C ARG A 202 1.70 -1.34 -11.24
N LEU A 203 2.57 -0.32 -11.34
CA LEU A 203 2.46 0.71 -12.37
C LEU A 203 2.42 0.09 -13.77
N LYS A 204 3.34 -0.84 -14.06
CA LYS A 204 3.38 -1.51 -15.36
C LYS A 204 2.15 -2.36 -15.62
N ALA A 205 1.70 -3.13 -14.62
CA ALA A 205 0.59 -4.06 -14.79
C ALA A 205 -0.79 -3.38 -14.91
N MET A 206 -1.00 -2.26 -14.18
CA MET A 206 -2.33 -1.67 -14.04
C MET A 206 -2.57 -0.47 -14.97
N VAL A 207 -1.52 0.32 -15.27
CA VAL A 207 -1.65 1.58 -16.02
C VAL A 207 -0.56 1.77 -17.09
N ASP A 208 0.18 0.72 -17.43
CA ASP A 208 1.36 0.75 -18.32
C ASP A 208 2.38 1.86 -17.96
N GLY A 209 2.39 2.25 -16.69
CA GLY A 209 3.20 3.33 -16.15
C GLY A 209 4.64 2.90 -15.87
N LYS A 210 5.49 3.92 -15.60
CA LYS A 210 6.92 3.74 -15.30
C LYS A 210 7.30 4.54 -14.06
N LEU A 211 8.31 4.05 -13.31
CA LEU A 211 8.97 4.78 -12.22
C LEU A 211 10.43 5.02 -12.60
N ILE A 212 10.80 6.29 -12.69
CA ILE A 212 12.19 6.76 -12.88
C ILE A 212 12.71 7.22 -11.53
N LEU A 213 13.95 6.88 -11.21
CA LEU A 213 14.61 7.25 -9.96
C LEU A 213 15.99 7.82 -10.29
N GLU A 214 16.24 9.03 -9.80
CA GLU A 214 17.50 9.74 -9.90
C GLU A 214 17.96 10.11 -8.49
N SER A 215 19.15 9.73 -8.09
CA SER A 215 19.72 10.10 -6.81
C SER A 215 21.23 10.25 -6.91
N LYS A 216 21.77 11.12 -6.08
CA LYS A 216 23.21 11.30 -5.93
C LYS A 216 23.50 11.62 -4.46
N THR A 217 24.54 11.02 -3.91
CA THR A 217 24.97 11.29 -2.54
C THR A 217 25.23 12.78 -2.31
N GLY A 218 24.58 13.34 -1.31
CA GLY A 218 24.65 14.76 -0.95
C GLY A 218 23.79 15.69 -1.81
N ALA A 219 22.96 15.17 -2.73
CA ALA A 219 22.12 15.97 -3.62
C ALA A 219 20.63 15.60 -3.59
N GLY A 220 20.24 14.72 -2.67
CA GLY A 220 18.87 14.24 -2.52
C GLY A 220 18.46 13.21 -3.55
N THR A 221 17.15 12.94 -3.61
CA THR A 221 16.55 11.96 -4.52
C THR A 221 15.37 12.58 -5.26
N LYS A 222 15.19 12.15 -6.50
CA LYS A 222 14.06 12.49 -7.36
C LYS A 222 13.44 11.20 -7.89
N ALA A 223 12.18 10.99 -7.59
CA ALA A 223 11.39 9.87 -8.10
C ALA A 223 10.25 10.41 -8.97
N VAL A 224 10.10 9.90 -10.20
CA VAL A 224 9.05 10.32 -11.13
C VAL A 224 8.24 9.13 -11.58
N ILE A 225 6.94 9.16 -11.27
CA ILE A 225 5.95 8.25 -11.84
C ILE A 225 5.45 8.87 -13.14
N MET A 226 5.43 8.08 -14.22
CA MET A 226 4.90 8.48 -15.52
C MET A 226 3.78 7.53 -15.92
N ILE A 227 2.61 8.06 -16.25
CA ILE A 227 1.40 7.32 -16.63
C ILE A 227 0.98 7.79 -18.02
N PRO A 228 0.92 6.90 -19.03
CA PRO A 228 0.47 7.27 -20.37
C PRO A 228 -0.95 7.82 -20.36
N LYS A 229 -1.22 8.87 -21.15
CA LYS A 229 -2.56 9.46 -21.29
C LYS A 229 -3.54 8.58 -22.08
N GLU A 230 -3.03 7.65 -22.88
CA GLU A 230 -3.81 6.75 -23.74
C GLU A 230 -4.12 5.39 -23.09
N VAL A 231 -4.17 5.31 -21.75
CA VAL A 231 -4.69 4.09 -21.12
C VAL A 231 -6.20 4.11 -21.26
N THR A 232 -6.67 3.50 -22.34
CA THR A 232 -8.09 3.13 -22.48
C THR A 232 -8.38 2.07 -21.41
N VAL A 233 -9.14 2.48 -20.38
CA VAL A 233 -9.66 1.59 -19.33
C VAL A 233 -10.79 0.73 -19.91
#